data_ef21cc8056717dcc9cd5b6545e56344d
#
_entry.id   ef21cc8056717dcc9cd5b6545e56344d
#
_cell.length_a   1.000
_cell.length_b   1.000
_cell.length_c   1.000
_cell.angle_alpha   90.00
_cell.angle_beta   90.00
_cell.angle_gamma   90.00
#
_symmetry.space_group_name_H-M   'P 1'
#
loop_
_entity.id
_entity.type
_entity.pdbx_description
1 polymer ?
#
loop_
_entity_poly.entity_id
_entity_poly.type
_entity_poly.pdbx_seq_one_letter_code
_entity_poly.pdbx_strand_id
1 'polypeptide(L)'
;MIRLLSIVLPVTLWLAPAHAQERAPVRDAIRIVQLQPAQGVLRRYPDALPSLLRHMNEETGAKFDTDPLFIETLTDERLFQHPILYLNCDEQPNLALPEEEKQALRQYLDRGGFLYLDAGIKASFLGADLGHSYAAWEERPEIKELFAGIYPEKVFVPLPRDHDLFRCFYKGLPDNNDLKIQADQKKLPEAVLTFVEREKWPQGTYSFVGMRVKDRLAILASPICAMGWGKDEFGAWIPPISFRIRESAEGFDENLKLASFTGGTYEVKREDGLNDVIYSEPGQRPLWVREPTGKWRISKYYSGEEISNYAHAFYTRIGCNVFLYALTN
;
A
#
# COMPACT_ATOMS: atom_id res chain seq x y z
N MET A 1 56.29 -33.16 40.42
CA MET A 1 55.71 -32.18 39.47
C MET A 1 54.64 -32.86 38.66
N ILE A 2 53.39 -32.70 39.10
CA ILE A 2 52.19 -33.33 38.45
C ILE A 2 51.53 -32.22 37.64
N ARG A 3 51.50 -32.33 36.32
CA ARG A 3 50.76 -31.44 35.41
C ARG A 3 49.31 -31.87 35.30
N LEU A 4 48.42 -31.07 35.82
CA LEU A 4 46.98 -31.17 35.59
C LEU A 4 46.64 -30.67 34.17
N LEU A 5 46.12 -31.53 33.32
CA LEU A 5 45.55 -31.19 32.01
C LEU A 5 44.08 -30.80 32.22
N SER A 6 43.77 -29.53 32.05
CA SER A 6 42.39 -29.05 32.03
C SER A 6 41.77 -29.28 30.65
N ILE A 7 40.81 -30.22 30.55
CA ILE A 7 40.01 -30.43 29.35
C ILE A 7 38.86 -29.44 29.40
N VAL A 8 38.87 -28.45 28.49
CA VAL A 8 37.72 -27.56 28.25
C VAL A 8 36.85 -28.17 27.18
N LEU A 9 35.67 -28.68 27.58
CA LEU A 9 34.64 -29.13 26.64
C LEU A 9 33.85 -27.89 26.12
N PRO A 10 33.71 -27.71 24.80
CA PRO A 10 32.84 -26.68 24.26
C PRO A 10 31.38 -27.11 24.44
N VAL A 11 30.64 -26.32 25.22
CA VAL A 11 29.17 -26.43 25.28
C VAL A 11 28.59 -25.69 24.04
N THR A 12 28.24 -26.44 23.01
CA THR A 12 27.45 -25.96 21.91
C THR A 12 26.00 -25.79 22.34
N LEU A 13 25.57 -24.57 22.64
CA LEU A 13 24.15 -24.26 22.81
C LEU A 13 23.48 -24.36 21.44
N TRP A 14 22.70 -25.40 21.26
CA TRP A 14 21.71 -25.48 20.20
C TRP A 14 20.54 -24.55 20.54
N LEU A 15 20.52 -23.35 19.95
CA LEU A 15 19.32 -22.51 19.91
C LEU A 15 18.35 -23.19 18.93
N ALA A 16 17.41 -23.96 19.45
CA ALA A 16 16.26 -24.40 18.68
C ALA A 16 15.50 -23.16 18.18
N PRO A 17 15.06 -23.10 16.92
CA PRO A 17 14.22 -22.01 16.45
C PRO A 17 12.97 -22.00 17.32
N ALA A 18 12.72 -20.86 17.96
CA ALA A 18 11.47 -20.62 18.67
C ALA A 18 10.33 -20.65 17.63
N HIS A 19 9.69 -21.78 17.49
CA HIS A 19 8.41 -21.86 16.81
C HIS A 19 7.47 -20.97 17.62
N ALA A 20 7.04 -19.88 17.02
CA ALA A 20 6.00 -19.04 17.60
C ALA A 20 4.79 -19.96 17.85
N GLN A 21 4.47 -20.17 19.10
CA GLN A 21 3.37 -21.05 19.51
C GLN A 21 2.09 -20.40 18.98
N GLU A 22 1.46 -21.03 18.00
CA GLU A 22 0.22 -20.54 17.40
C GLU A 22 -0.83 -20.38 18.51
N ARG A 23 -1.30 -19.17 18.71
CA ARG A 23 -2.32 -18.85 19.72
C ARG A 23 -3.63 -19.53 19.33
N ALA A 24 -4.31 -20.12 20.28
CA ALA A 24 -5.61 -20.73 20.03
C ALA A 24 -6.57 -19.70 19.42
N PRO A 25 -7.26 -20.01 18.32
CA PRO A 25 -8.14 -19.07 17.65
C PRO A 25 -9.27 -18.62 18.59
N VAL A 26 -9.62 -17.35 18.50
CA VAL A 26 -10.76 -16.80 19.21
C VAL A 26 -12.02 -17.43 18.62
N ARG A 27 -12.83 -18.10 19.45
CA ARG A 27 -14.07 -18.72 18.96
C ARG A 27 -15.00 -17.67 18.37
N ASP A 28 -15.58 -17.99 17.22
CA ASP A 28 -16.54 -17.16 16.48
C ASP A 28 -15.95 -15.84 15.95
N ALA A 29 -14.64 -15.73 15.80
CA ALA A 29 -14.00 -14.58 15.18
C ALA A 29 -13.59 -14.87 13.73
N ILE A 30 -13.71 -13.85 12.89
CA ILE A 30 -13.24 -13.88 11.50
C ILE A 30 -11.72 -13.79 11.53
N ARG A 31 -11.05 -14.77 10.95
CA ARG A 31 -9.58 -14.78 10.87
C ARG A 31 -9.15 -14.51 9.44
N ILE A 32 -8.20 -13.60 9.26
CA ILE A 32 -7.61 -13.28 7.98
C ILE A 32 -6.41 -14.22 7.77
N VAL A 33 -6.35 -14.87 6.63
CA VAL A 33 -5.17 -15.64 6.22
C VAL A 33 -4.16 -14.70 5.58
N GLN A 34 -2.91 -14.80 5.98
CA GLN A 34 -1.80 -14.06 5.40
C GLN A 34 -0.73 -15.02 4.88
N LEU A 35 -0.29 -14.83 3.63
CA LEU A 35 0.86 -15.56 3.12
C LEU A 35 2.12 -15.09 3.84
N GLN A 36 2.95 -16.03 4.30
CA GLN A 36 4.26 -15.74 4.91
C GLN A 36 5.12 -14.92 3.95
N PRO A 37 5.91 -13.96 4.45
CA PRO A 37 6.90 -13.28 3.63
C PRO A 37 7.87 -14.28 2.97
N ALA A 38 8.33 -13.95 1.77
CA ALA A 38 9.35 -14.75 1.11
C ALA A 38 10.61 -14.85 1.98
N GLN A 39 11.32 -15.97 1.88
CA GLN A 39 12.51 -16.19 2.69
C GLN A 39 13.54 -15.06 2.55
N GLY A 40 13.98 -14.52 3.68
CA GLY A 40 14.94 -13.42 3.74
C GLY A 40 14.32 -12.02 3.50
N VAL A 41 13.03 -11.93 3.29
CA VAL A 41 12.32 -10.65 3.16
C VAL A 41 11.84 -10.19 4.54
N LEU A 42 12.25 -8.99 4.93
CA LEU A 42 11.80 -8.38 6.18
C LEU A 42 10.38 -7.82 5.99
N ARG A 43 9.49 -8.13 6.91
CA ARG A 43 8.16 -7.50 6.96
C ARG A 43 8.31 -6.01 7.27
N ARG A 44 7.80 -5.20 6.36
CA ARG A 44 7.94 -3.74 6.46
C ARG A 44 6.93 -3.13 7.44
N TYR A 45 5.74 -3.71 7.54
CA TYR A 45 4.64 -3.22 8.38
C TYR A 45 4.01 -4.38 9.18
N PRO A 46 4.76 -5.01 10.11
CA PRO A 46 4.32 -6.24 10.77
C PRO A 46 3.02 -6.07 11.58
N ASP A 47 2.82 -4.89 12.17
CA ASP A 47 1.67 -4.61 13.03
C ASP A 47 0.50 -3.94 12.30
N ALA A 48 0.62 -3.69 10.99
CA ALA A 48 -0.40 -2.97 10.23
C ALA A 48 -1.73 -3.72 10.19
N LEU A 49 -1.74 -4.97 9.77
CA LEU A 49 -2.97 -5.78 9.71
C LEU A 49 -3.57 -6.01 11.11
N PRO A 50 -2.80 -6.43 12.13
CA PRO A 50 -3.31 -6.52 13.50
C PRO A 50 -3.93 -5.22 14.01
N SER A 51 -3.33 -4.07 13.70
CA SER A 51 -3.85 -2.75 14.11
C SER A 51 -5.16 -2.41 13.41
N LEU A 52 -5.25 -2.67 12.10
CA LEU A 52 -6.49 -2.49 11.35
C LEU A 52 -7.62 -3.37 11.92
N LEU A 53 -7.34 -4.64 12.22
CA LEU A 53 -8.33 -5.57 12.75
C LEU A 53 -8.80 -5.16 14.17
N ARG A 54 -7.91 -4.62 15.01
CA ARG A 54 -8.31 -4.02 16.28
C ARG A 54 -9.27 -2.83 16.09
N HIS A 55 -8.90 -1.92 15.19
CA HIS A 55 -9.76 -0.78 14.85
C HIS A 55 -11.14 -1.24 14.33
N MET A 56 -11.16 -2.26 13.45
CA MET A 56 -12.41 -2.82 12.95
C MET A 56 -13.27 -3.42 14.06
N ASN A 57 -12.68 -4.08 15.05
CA ASN A 57 -13.42 -4.60 16.21
C ASN A 57 -14.03 -3.48 17.07
N GLU A 58 -13.40 -2.32 17.13
CA GLU A 58 -13.90 -1.15 17.86
C GLU A 58 -15.03 -0.43 17.12
N GLU A 59 -14.92 -0.30 15.81
CA GLU A 59 -15.82 0.50 14.98
C GLU A 59 -16.99 -0.30 14.38
N THR A 60 -16.85 -1.61 14.26
CA THR A 60 -17.85 -2.46 13.61
C THR A 60 -18.41 -3.48 14.59
N GLY A 61 -19.57 -4.02 14.32
CA GLY A 61 -20.10 -5.15 15.11
C GLY A 61 -19.46 -6.51 14.80
N ALA A 62 -18.57 -6.58 13.82
CA ALA A 62 -17.89 -7.81 13.45
C ALA A 62 -16.74 -8.12 14.43
N LYS A 63 -16.51 -9.41 14.67
CA LYS A 63 -15.39 -9.87 15.50
C LYS A 63 -14.30 -10.42 14.63
N PHE A 64 -13.15 -9.78 14.62
CA PHE A 64 -11.95 -10.26 13.95
C PHE A 64 -10.95 -10.79 14.97
N ASP A 65 -10.31 -11.91 14.64
CA ASP A 65 -9.09 -12.31 15.34
C ASP A 65 -7.97 -11.35 14.93
N THR A 66 -7.39 -10.66 15.89
CA THR A 66 -6.31 -9.69 15.63
C THR A 66 -4.97 -10.34 15.33
N ASP A 67 -4.89 -11.66 15.42
CA ASP A 67 -3.72 -12.45 15.10
C ASP A 67 -3.96 -13.20 13.77
N PRO A 68 -3.46 -12.70 12.63
CA PRO A 68 -3.65 -13.32 11.33
C PRO A 68 -3.13 -14.77 11.29
N LEU A 69 -3.79 -15.62 10.53
CA LEU A 69 -3.30 -16.97 10.26
C LEU A 69 -2.22 -16.92 9.17
N PHE A 70 -0.99 -17.18 9.54
CA PHE A 70 0.10 -17.30 8.56
C PHE A 70 0.12 -18.68 7.93
N ILE A 71 0.25 -18.73 6.59
CA ILE A 71 0.46 -19.92 5.80
C ILE A 71 1.74 -19.79 4.97
N GLU A 72 2.49 -20.86 4.80
CA GLU A 72 3.73 -20.86 3.99
C GLU A 72 3.45 -21.11 2.51
N THR A 73 2.37 -21.81 2.19
CA THR A 73 1.97 -22.21 0.84
C THR A 73 0.46 -22.09 0.66
N LEU A 74 0.02 -21.82 -0.55
CA LEU A 74 -1.42 -21.73 -0.89
C LEU A 74 -2.09 -23.11 -0.97
N THR A 75 -1.33 -24.20 -0.87
CA THR A 75 -1.87 -25.57 -0.74
C THR A 75 -2.27 -25.93 0.69
N ASP A 76 -2.02 -25.04 1.67
CA ASP A 76 -2.43 -25.26 3.06
C ASP A 76 -3.96 -25.34 3.15
N GLU A 77 -4.48 -26.48 3.65
CA GLU A 77 -5.93 -26.71 3.75
C GLU A 77 -6.65 -25.71 4.63
N ARG A 78 -5.94 -25.08 5.58
CA ARG A 78 -6.50 -24.04 6.46
C ARG A 78 -6.96 -22.83 5.68
N LEU A 79 -6.35 -22.53 4.51
CA LEU A 79 -6.78 -21.43 3.64
C LEU A 79 -8.28 -21.53 3.32
N PHE A 80 -8.79 -22.73 3.04
CA PHE A 80 -10.17 -22.93 2.61
C PHE A 80 -11.23 -22.79 3.72
N GLN A 81 -10.78 -22.60 4.95
CA GLN A 81 -11.66 -22.38 6.11
C GLN A 81 -11.94 -20.89 6.36
N HIS A 82 -11.26 -20.00 5.62
CA HIS A 82 -11.31 -18.56 5.84
C HIS A 82 -11.69 -17.82 4.55
N PRO A 83 -12.53 -16.77 4.65
CA PRO A 83 -13.05 -16.09 3.46
C PRO A 83 -12.04 -15.14 2.79
N ILE A 84 -11.01 -14.70 3.51
CA ILE A 84 -10.09 -13.65 3.04
C ILE A 84 -8.64 -14.12 3.14
N LEU A 85 -7.96 -14.07 2.00
CA LEU A 85 -6.51 -14.17 1.87
C LEU A 85 -5.94 -12.77 1.63
N TYR A 86 -5.06 -12.34 2.52
CA TYR A 86 -4.29 -11.11 2.39
C TYR A 86 -2.86 -11.42 1.97
N LEU A 87 -2.37 -10.71 0.99
CA LEU A 87 -1.02 -10.83 0.48
C LEU A 87 -0.42 -9.44 0.31
N ASN A 88 0.65 -9.14 1.03
CA ASN A 88 1.44 -7.94 0.80
C ASN A 88 2.50 -8.24 -0.27
N CYS A 89 2.33 -7.64 -1.46
CA CYS A 89 3.21 -7.90 -2.59
C CYS A 89 4.65 -7.40 -2.39
N ASP A 90 4.88 -6.45 -1.49
CA ASP A 90 6.25 -6.04 -1.13
C ASP A 90 6.97 -7.11 -0.29
N GLU A 91 6.23 -7.99 0.35
CA GLU A 91 6.77 -9.16 1.07
C GLU A 91 6.98 -10.38 0.14
N GLN A 92 6.54 -10.28 -1.12
CA GLN A 92 6.60 -11.32 -2.15
C GLN A 92 7.22 -10.76 -3.45
N PRO A 93 8.50 -10.35 -3.46
CA PRO A 93 9.11 -9.65 -4.59
C PRO A 93 9.16 -10.48 -5.89
N ASN A 94 9.09 -11.80 -5.77
CA ASN A 94 9.07 -12.74 -6.90
C ASN A 94 7.89 -13.69 -6.73
N LEU A 95 6.67 -13.19 -6.93
CA LEU A 95 5.45 -13.99 -6.76
C LEU A 95 5.30 -15.04 -7.89
N ALA A 96 6.23 -15.99 -7.93
CA ALA A 96 6.20 -17.12 -8.85
C ALA A 96 5.65 -18.33 -8.10
N LEU A 97 4.36 -18.60 -8.27
CA LEU A 97 3.71 -19.76 -7.64
C LEU A 97 3.92 -21.04 -8.46
N PRO A 98 4.25 -22.18 -7.83
CA PRO A 98 4.18 -23.48 -8.45
C PRO A 98 2.77 -23.77 -8.99
N GLU A 99 2.67 -24.69 -9.96
CA GLU A 99 1.39 -24.98 -10.60
C GLU A 99 0.33 -25.51 -9.63
N GLU A 100 0.74 -26.29 -8.64
CA GLU A 100 -0.14 -26.77 -7.57
C GLU A 100 -0.72 -25.63 -6.72
N GLU A 101 0.08 -24.62 -6.41
CA GLU A 101 -0.40 -23.43 -5.67
C GLU A 101 -1.31 -22.54 -6.52
N LYS A 102 -1.05 -22.42 -7.82
CA LYS A 102 -1.96 -21.73 -8.75
C LYS A 102 -3.32 -22.42 -8.81
N GLN A 103 -3.33 -23.76 -8.85
CA GLN A 103 -4.55 -24.55 -8.84
C GLN A 103 -5.30 -24.39 -7.51
N ALA A 104 -4.58 -24.43 -6.38
CA ALA A 104 -5.16 -24.20 -5.06
C ALA A 104 -5.78 -22.80 -4.95
N LEU A 105 -5.07 -21.75 -5.41
CA LEU A 105 -5.57 -20.38 -5.44
C LEU A 105 -6.82 -20.26 -6.32
N ARG A 106 -6.81 -20.87 -7.52
CA ARG A 106 -7.99 -20.92 -8.38
C ARG A 106 -9.18 -21.57 -7.68
N GLN A 107 -8.98 -22.73 -7.05
CA GLN A 107 -10.02 -23.40 -6.29
C GLN A 107 -10.56 -22.55 -5.14
N TYR A 108 -9.69 -21.88 -4.41
CA TYR A 108 -10.07 -20.98 -3.34
C TYR A 108 -10.97 -19.84 -3.84
N LEU A 109 -10.57 -19.16 -4.91
CA LEU A 109 -11.33 -18.08 -5.52
C LEU A 109 -12.65 -18.54 -6.13
N ASP A 110 -12.67 -19.70 -6.81
CA ASP A 110 -13.88 -20.29 -7.41
C ASP A 110 -14.90 -20.73 -6.35
N ARG A 111 -14.44 -21.06 -5.13
CA ARG A 111 -15.31 -21.45 -3.99
C ARG A 111 -15.81 -20.25 -3.17
N GLY A 112 -15.46 -19.06 -3.50
CA GLY A 112 -15.93 -17.86 -2.81
C GLY A 112 -14.88 -17.09 -2.02
N GLY A 113 -13.63 -17.55 -1.97
CA GLY A 113 -12.54 -16.83 -1.32
C GLY A 113 -12.25 -15.48 -1.97
N PHE A 114 -11.85 -14.51 -1.18
CA PHE A 114 -11.44 -13.18 -1.63
C PHE A 114 -9.94 -13.01 -1.45
N LEU A 115 -9.25 -12.54 -2.47
CA LEU A 115 -7.82 -12.21 -2.41
C LEU A 115 -7.62 -10.70 -2.44
N TYR A 116 -6.95 -10.20 -1.41
CA TYR A 116 -6.49 -8.82 -1.38
C TYR A 116 -4.97 -8.74 -1.57
N LEU A 117 -4.55 -8.13 -2.69
CA LEU A 117 -3.17 -7.88 -3.08
C LEU A 117 -2.80 -6.44 -2.70
N ASP A 118 -2.34 -6.23 -1.48
CA ASP A 118 -1.80 -4.94 -1.05
C ASP A 118 -0.41 -4.72 -1.67
N ALA A 119 -0.11 -3.52 -2.10
CA ALA A 119 1.04 -3.21 -2.96
C ALA A 119 1.06 -3.99 -4.31
N GLY A 120 -0.10 -4.49 -4.75
CA GLY A 120 -0.26 -5.16 -6.04
C GLY A 120 -0.18 -4.20 -7.22
N ILE A 121 -0.37 -2.91 -6.98
CA ILE A 121 -0.19 -1.83 -7.93
C ILE A 121 1.05 -1.05 -7.54
N LYS A 122 1.91 -0.84 -8.49
CA LYS A 122 3.15 -0.10 -8.31
C LYS A 122 3.09 1.21 -9.08
N ALA A 123 3.46 2.28 -8.41
CA ALA A 123 3.72 3.54 -9.10
C ALA A 123 5.07 3.42 -9.82
N SER A 124 5.07 3.36 -11.13
CA SER A 124 6.27 3.66 -11.90
C SER A 124 6.41 5.18 -11.96
N PHE A 125 7.21 5.72 -11.07
CA PHE A 125 7.55 7.14 -11.15
C PHE A 125 8.47 7.34 -12.36
N LEU A 126 7.93 7.98 -13.38
CA LEU A 126 8.74 8.44 -14.50
C LEU A 126 9.81 9.41 -13.94
N GLY A 127 11.06 8.99 -13.96
CA GLY A 127 12.16 9.76 -13.36
C GLY A 127 12.13 9.80 -11.82
N ALA A 128 11.96 8.65 -11.17
CA ALA A 128 12.00 8.54 -9.70
C ALA A 128 13.25 9.15 -9.07
N ASP A 129 14.38 9.00 -9.72
CA ASP A 129 15.69 9.58 -9.36
C ASP A 129 15.64 11.12 -9.41
N LEU A 130 14.82 11.68 -10.30
CA LEU A 130 14.61 13.10 -10.46
C LEU A 130 13.52 13.65 -9.53
N GLY A 131 12.91 12.78 -8.74
CA GLY A 131 11.87 13.14 -7.80
C GLY A 131 10.58 13.61 -8.46
N HIS A 132 10.29 13.15 -9.66
CA HIS A 132 9.08 13.45 -10.40
C HIS A 132 7.84 12.87 -9.72
N SER A 133 6.73 13.59 -9.68
CA SER A 133 5.52 13.14 -9.00
C SER A 133 4.49 12.51 -9.94
N TYR A 134 4.76 12.42 -11.24
CA TYR A 134 3.92 11.63 -12.14
C TYR A 134 4.24 10.17 -11.99
N ALA A 135 3.23 9.42 -11.57
CA ALA A 135 3.28 7.99 -11.52
C ALA A 135 2.28 7.43 -12.53
N ALA A 136 2.76 6.60 -13.42
CA ALA A 136 1.89 5.63 -14.04
C ALA A 136 1.61 4.54 -12.99
N TRP A 137 0.35 4.33 -12.67
CA TRP A 137 -0.06 3.27 -11.76
C TRP A 137 -0.36 2.02 -12.57
N GLU A 138 0.46 1.01 -12.41
CA GLU A 138 0.34 -0.24 -13.14
C GLU A 138 0.33 -1.42 -12.18
N GLU A 139 -0.41 -2.46 -12.53
CA GLU A 139 -0.30 -3.74 -11.84
C GLU A 139 1.12 -4.25 -12.01
N ARG A 140 1.64 -4.85 -10.96
CA ARG A 140 2.96 -5.48 -11.02
C ARG A 140 3.00 -6.55 -12.11
N PRO A 141 4.07 -6.62 -12.90
CA PRO A 141 4.20 -7.61 -13.97
C PRO A 141 3.98 -9.04 -13.48
N GLU A 142 4.54 -9.39 -12.32
CA GLU A 142 4.41 -10.71 -11.71
C GLU A 142 2.95 -11.07 -11.37
N ILE A 143 2.12 -10.08 -11.04
CA ILE A 143 0.68 -10.28 -10.80
C ILE A 143 -0.05 -10.51 -12.12
N LYS A 144 0.25 -9.71 -13.13
CA LYS A 144 -0.32 -9.90 -14.47
C LYS A 144 -0.02 -11.30 -15.01
N GLU A 145 1.23 -11.73 -14.93
CA GLU A 145 1.67 -13.04 -15.39
C GLU A 145 1.01 -14.17 -14.61
N LEU A 146 0.96 -14.05 -13.27
CA LEU A 146 0.32 -15.04 -12.41
C LEU A 146 -1.14 -15.25 -12.80
N PHE A 147 -1.91 -14.17 -12.91
CA PHE A 147 -3.34 -14.27 -13.20
C PHE A 147 -3.66 -14.56 -14.66
N ALA A 148 -2.79 -14.20 -15.61
CA ALA A 148 -2.87 -14.69 -16.97
C ALA A 148 -2.70 -16.24 -17.04
N GLY A 149 -1.91 -16.81 -16.13
CA GLY A 149 -1.79 -18.27 -16.00
C GLY A 149 -3.00 -18.93 -15.33
N ILE A 150 -3.61 -18.28 -14.33
CA ILE A 150 -4.75 -18.84 -13.57
C ILE A 150 -6.08 -18.63 -14.31
N TYR A 151 -6.30 -17.44 -14.87
CA TYR A 151 -7.51 -17.03 -15.57
C TYR A 151 -7.17 -16.34 -16.91
N PRO A 152 -6.74 -17.09 -17.95
CA PRO A 152 -6.28 -16.51 -19.22
C PRO A 152 -7.31 -15.59 -19.91
N GLU A 153 -8.60 -15.82 -19.63
CA GLU A 153 -9.70 -15.07 -20.24
C GLU A 153 -10.08 -13.81 -19.45
N LYS A 154 -9.42 -13.52 -18.31
CA LYS A 154 -9.75 -12.41 -17.43
C LYS A 154 -8.64 -11.38 -17.36
N VAL A 155 -9.04 -10.15 -17.10
CA VAL A 155 -8.13 -9.02 -16.89
C VAL A 155 -8.50 -8.25 -15.64
N PHE A 156 -7.53 -7.56 -15.06
CA PHE A 156 -7.81 -6.58 -14.03
C PHE A 156 -8.49 -5.36 -14.66
N VAL A 157 -9.51 -4.85 -13.98
CA VAL A 157 -10.28 -3.69 -14.40
C VAL A 157 -10.22 -2.63 -13.30
N PRO A 158 -9.94 -1.37 -13.61
CA PRO A 158 -10.01 -0.29 -12.65
C PRO A 158 -11.39 -0.22 -11.99
N LEU A 159 -11.43 -0.09 -10.67
CA LEU A 159 -12.68 0.07 -9.95
C LEU A 159 -13.17 1.52 -10.08
N PRO A 160 -14.43 1.74 -10.50
CA PRO A 160 -14.97 3.08 -10.58
C PRO A 160 -15.10 3.69 -9.18
N ARG A 161 -15.03 5.02 -9.10
CA ARG A 161 -15.04 5.77 -7.84
C ARG A 161 -16.30 5.54 -7.00
N ASP A 162 -17.42 5.23 -7.63
CA ASP A 162 -18.71 4.92 -7.00
C ASP A 162 -18.90 3.43 -6.70
N HIS A 163 -17.87 2.61 -6.87
CA HIS A 163 -17.94 1.19 -6.54
C HIS A 163 -18.29 0.98 -5.06
N ASP A 164 -19.13 0.01 -4.76
CA ASP A 164 -19.63 -0.25 -3.40
C ASP A 164 -18.52 -0.52 -2.38
N LEU A 165 -17.40 -1.08 -2.81
CA LEU A 165 -16.22 -1.27 -1.97
C LEU A 165 -15.77 0.03 -1.29
N PHE A 166 -15.87 1.18 -1.96
CA PHE A 166 -15.43 2.45 -1.40
C PHE A 166 -16.44 3.10 -0.44
N ARG A 167 -17.63 2.51 -0.26
CA ARG A 167 -18.72 3.09 0.54
C ARG A 167 -19.54 2.09 1.35
N CYS A 168 -19.12 0.82 1.42
CA CYS A 168 -19.92 -0.23 2.06
C CYS A 168 -20.09 -0.04 3.58
N PHE A 169 -19.13 0.59 4.26
CA PHE A 169 -19.18 0.90 5.68
C PHE A 169 -18.92 2.38 5.94
N TYR A 170 -17.70 2.85 5.66
CA TYR A 170 -17.45 4.28 5.62
C TYR A 170 -18.02 4.85 4.33
N LYS A 171 -18.89 5.84 4.43
CA LYS A 171 -19.60 6.46 3.29
C LYS A 171 -18.66 7.28 2.41
N GLY A 172 -17.91 6.56 1.60
CA GLY A 172 -16.95 7.13 0.69
C GLY A 172 -15.59 7.41 1.35
N LEU A 173 -14.68 7.81 0.49
CA LEU A 173 -13.43 8.42 0.89
C LEU A 173 -13.78 9.72 1.61
N PRO A 174 -12.96 10.22 2.56
CA PRO A 174 -13.23 11.49 3.21
C PRO A 174 -13.58 12.53 2.16
N ASP A 175 -14.79 13.06 2.21
CA ASP A 175 -15.20 14.09 1.29
C ASP A 175 -14.57 15.44 1.67
N ASN A 176 -14.76 16.43 0.81
CA ASN A 176 -14.22 17.77 1.04
C ASN A 176 -14.71 18.41 2.35
N ASN A 177 -15.89 18.04 2.83
CA ASN A 177 -16.43 18.59 4.06
C ASN A 177 -15.71 17.98 5.27
N ASP A 178 -15.49 16.67 5.28
CA ASP A 178 -14.67 16.02 6.30
C ASP A 178 -13.26 16.61 6.36
N LEU A 179 -12.68 16.90 5.19
CA LEU A 179 -11.36 17.52 5.07
C LEU A 179 -11.33 18.96 5.56
N LYS A 180 -12.33 19.76 5.20
CA LYS A 180 -12.44 21.16 5.66
C LYS A 180 -12.62 21.23 7.17
N ILE A 181 -13.48 20.37 7.75
CA ILE A 181 -13.67 20.28 9.19
C ILE A 181 -12.36 19.90 9.88
N GLN A 182 -11.62 18.93 9.34
CA GLN A 182 -10.31 18.56 9.88
C GLN A 182 -9.27 19.66 9.69
N ALA A 183 -9.30 20.38 8.56
CA ALA A 183 -8.43 21.49 8.30
C ALA A 183 -8.64 22.65 9.26
N ASP A 184 -9.89 23.04 9.47
CA ASP A 184 -10.24 24.10 10.40
C ASP A 184 -9.82 23.75 11.83
N GLN A 185 -10.00 22.50 12.23
CA GLN A 185 -9.63 22.00 13.54
C GLN A 185 -8.12 21.78 13.70
N LYS A 186 -7.44 21.35 12.64
CA LYS A 186 -6.06 20.86 12.69
C LYS A 186 -5.08 21.68 11.86
N LYS A 187 -5.52 22.79 11.30
CA LYS A 187 -4.69 23.75 10.55
C LYS A 187 -3.92 23.12 9.39
N LEU A 188 -4.55 22.22 8.63
CA LEU A 188 -3.94 21.69 7.41
C LEU A 188 -3.72 22.82 6.40
N PRO A 189 -2.56 22.86 5.72
CA PRO A 189 -2.30 23.85 4.68
C PRO A 189 -3.30 23.73 3.52
N GLU A 190 -3.75 24.87 2.98
CA GLU A 190 -4.68 24.92 1.85
C GLU A 190 -4.17 24.13 0.62
N ALA A 191 -2.86 24.16 0.39
CA ALA A 191 -2.23 23.38 -0.68
C ALA A 191 -2.45 21.87 -0.50
N VAL A 192 -2.43 21.37 0.75
CA VAL A 192 -2.70 19.97 1.08
C VAL A 192 -4.16 19.61 0.79
N LEU A 193 -5.08 20.47 1.18
CA LEU A 193 -6.52 20.29 0.94
C LEU A 193 -6.83 20.23 -0.55
N THR A 194 -6.31 21.21 -1.31
CA THR A 194 -6.50 21.27 -2.76
C THR A 194 -5.91 20.04 -3.46
N PHE A 195 -4.73 19.61 -3.04
CA PHE A 195 -4.08 18.41 -3.59
C PHE A 195 -4.91 17.15 -3.33
N VAL A 196 -5.37 16.99 -2.11
CA VAL A 196 -6.17 15.82 -1.73
C VAL A 196 -7.47 15.81 -2.52
N GLU A 197 -8.15 16.95 -2.63
CA GLU A 197 -9.42 17.06 -3.35
C GLU A 197 -9.28 16.76 -4.85
N ARG A 198 -8.26 17.33 -5.49
CA ARG A 198 -8.18 17.34 -6.96
C ARG A 198 -7.30 16.28 -7.55
N GLU A 199 -6.23 15.92 -6.86
CA GLU A 199 -5.18 15.06 -7.42
C GLU A 199 -5.10 13.70 -6.74
N LYS A 200 -4.96 13.69 -5.42
CA LYS A 200 -4.73 12.44 -4.70
C LYS A 200 -5.93 11.50 -4.73
N TRP A 201 -7.14 12.04 -4.53
CA TRP A 201 -8.33 11.21 -4.48
C TRP A 201 -8.72 10.62 -5.83
N PRO A 202 -8.72 11.37 -6.93
CA PRO A 202 -8.89 10.77 -8.23
C PRO A 202 -7.83 9.71 -8.53
N GLN A 203 -6.56 9.99 -8.24
CA GLN A 203 -5.47 9.03 -8.45
C GLN A 203 -5.59 7.83 -7.53
N GLY A 204 -5.89 8.02 -6.26
CA GLY A 204 -6.04 6.94 -5.28
C GLY A 204 -7.16 5.96 -5.64
N THR A 205 -8.27 6.43 -6.21
CA THR A 205 -9.37 5.57 -6.64
C THR A 205 -9.11 4.87 -7.96
N TYR A 206 -8.44 5.50 -8.91
CA TYR A 206 -8.10 4.88 -10.19
C TYR A 206 -7.04 3.80 -10.07
N SER A 207 -6.27 3.82 -9.00
CA SER A 207 -5.23 2.82 -8.79
C SER A 207 -5.73 1.53 -8.13
N PHE A 208 -7.00 1.42 -7.76
CA PHE A 208 -7.57 0.14 -7.31
C PHE A 208 -8.10 -0.61 -8.52
N VAL A 209 -7.58 -1.80 -8.74
CA VAL A 209 -8.05 -2.68 -9.81
C VAL A 209 -8.58 -3.98 -9.25
N GLY A 210 -9.56 -4.53 -9.91
CA GLY A 210 -10.19 -5.77 -9.50
C GLY A 210 -10.33 -6.77 -10.61
N MET A 211 -10.40 -8.06 -10.26
CA MET A 211 -10.75 -9.13 -11.19
C MET A 211 -11.99 -9.85 -10.68
N ARG A 212 -12.95 -10.03 -11.57
CA ARG A 212 -14.18 -10.74 -11.25
C ARG A 212 -14.04 -12.23 -11.57
N VAL A 213 -14.41 -13.05 -10.58
CA VAL A 213 -14.55 -14.49 -10.77
C VAL A 213 -16.02 -14.82 -10.60
N LYS A 214 -16.63 -15.42 -11.62
CA LYS A 214 -18.08 -15.48 -11.77
C LYS A 214 -18.65 -14.04 -11.72
N ASP A 215 -19.63 -13.76 -10.89
CA ASP A 215 -20.29 -12.45 -10.85
C ASP A 215 -19.83 -11.55 -9.70
N ARG A 216 -18.78 -11.97 -8.94
CA ARG A 216 -18.28 -11.21 -7.80
C ARG A 216 -16.87 -10.69 -8.03
N LEU A 217 -16.52 -9.59 -7.41
CA LEU A 217 -15.15 -9.13 -7.26
C LEU A 217 -14.42 -10.11 -6.32
N ALA A 218 -13.51 -10.92 -6.86
CA ALA A 218 -12.81 -11.95 -6.10
C ALA A 218 -11.36 -11.60 -5.79
N ILE A 219 -10.77 -10.73 -6.59
CA ILE A 219 -9.39 -10.30 -6.45
C ILE A 219 -9.36 -8.78 -6.51
N LEU A 220 -8.73 -8.18 -5.52
CA LEU A 220 -8.47 -6.76 -5.46
C LEU A 220 -6.97 -6.52 -5.40
N ALA A 221 -6.45 -5.64 -6.24
CA ALA A 221 -5.08 -5.14 -6.13
C ALA A 221 -5.10 -3.63 -5.90
N SER A 222 -4.26 -3.17 -4.99
CA SER A 222 -4.15 -1.76 -4.61
C SER A 222 -2.70 -1.31 -4.50
N PRO A 223 -2.44 0.01 -4.50
CA PRO A 223 -1.21 0.54 -3.93
C PRO A 223 -1.03 0.07 -2.49
N ILE A 224 0.17 0.24 -1.94
CA ILE A 224 0.41 -0.15 -0.55
C ILE A 224 -0.48 0.65 0.42
N CYS A 225 -1.43 -0.04 1.07
CA CYS A 225 -2.32 0.52 2.08
C CYS A 225 -1.85 0.21 3.50
N ALA A 226 -1.15 -0.91 3.69
CA ALA A 226 -0.66 -1.35 5.00
C ALA A 226 0.19 -0.28 5.71
N MET A 227 0.92 0.56 4.97
CA MET A 227 1.69 1.65 5.55
C MET A 227 0.85 2.64 6.38
N GLY A 228 -0.47 2.67 6.14
CA GLY A 228 -1.38 3.59 6.79
C GLY A 228 -2.23 2.98 7.90
N TRP A 229 -2.07 1.69 8.26
CA TRP A 229 -2.96 1.02 9.19
C TRP A 229 -2.45 0.93 10.63
N GLY A 230 -1.17 1.19 10.87
CA GLY A 230 -0.58 0.89 12.15
C GLY A 230 -0.07 2.11 12.92
N LYS A 231 -0.22 2.02 14.23
CA LYS A 231 0.53 2.83 15.19
C LYS A 231 1.48 1.92 15.96
N ASP A 232 2.60 2.46 16.40
CA ASP A 232 3.51 1.78 17.32
C ASP A 232 2.97 1.73 18.74
N GLU A 233 3.71 1.11 19.63
CA GLU A 233 3.38 0.97 21.06
C GLU A 233 3.28 2.31 21.81
N PHE A 234 3.86 3.38 21.24
CA PHE A 234 3.80 4.75 21.78
C PHE A 234 2.66 5.57 21.15
N GLY A 235 1.86 4.99 20.26
CA GLY A 235 0.77 5.64 19.56
C GLY A 235 1.20 6.53 18.39
N ALA A 236 2.46 6.44 17.96
CA ALA A 236 2.94 7.12 16.75
C ALA A 236 2.67 6.29 15.49
N TRP A 237 2.40 6.97 14.39
CA TRP A 237 2.17 6.29 13.11
C TRP A 237 3.45 5.68 12.53
N ILE A 238 3.33 4.48 12.00
CA ILE A 238 4.43 3.74 11.36
C ILE A 238 4.13 3.59 9.86
N PRO A 239 4.90 4.20 8.98
CA PRO A 239 5.75 5.38 9.15
C PRO A 239 4.93 6.68 9.08
N PRO A 240 5.50 7.82 9.41
CA PRO A 240 4.85 9.10 9.15
C PRO A 240 4.69 9.31 7.65
N ILE A 241 3.50 9.77 7.23
CA ILE A 241 3.18 10.01 5.82
C ILE A 241 3.33 11.48 5.52
N SER A 242 4.01 11.78 4.43
CA SER A 242 4.15 13.13 3.90
C SER A 242 3.58 13.22 2.49
N PHE A 243 3.14 14.40 2.10
CA PHE A 243 2.72 14.69 0.74
C PHE A 243 3.76 15.52 0.02
N ARG A 244 3.95 15.18 -1.23
CA ARG A 244 4.71 15.98 -2.16
C ARG A 244 3.74 16.65 -3.12
N ILE A 245 3.64 17.95 -3.02
CA ILE A 245 2.65 18.76 -3.74
C ILE A 245 3.35 19.66 -4.73
N ARG A 246 2.77 19.80 -5.91
CA ARG A 246 3.19 20.75 -6.92
C ARG A 246 2.36 22.00 -6.79
N GLU A 247 3.00 23.09 -6.39
CA GLU A 247 2.38 24.39 -6.29
C GLU A 247 2.71 25.27 -7.51
N SER A 248 1.87 26.26 -7.75
CA SER A 248 2.19 27.31 -8.74
C SER A 248 3.46 28.04 -8.32
N ALA A 249 4.34 28.27 -9.28
CA ALA A 249 5.57 29.04 -9.11
C ALA A 249 5.55 30.25 -10.05
N GLU A 250 4.52 31.07 -9.93
CA GLU A 250 4.40 32.32 -10.71
C GLU A 250 5.62 33.21 -10.50
N GLY A 251 6.08 33.84 -11.57
CA GLY A 251 7.28 34.69 -11.55
C GLY A 251 8.61 33.94 -11.51
N PHE A 252 8.61 32.61 -11.59
CA PHE A 252 9.85 31.83 -11.53
C PHE A 252 10.77 32.08 -12.73
N ASP A 253 10.23 32.35 -13.92
CA ASP A 253 11.03 32.72 -15.11
C ASP A 253 11.96 33.91 -14.84
N GLU A 254 11.49 34.89 -14.08
CA GLU A 254 12.31 36.04 -13.68
C GLU A 254 13.33 35.66 -12.63
N ASN A 255 12.95 34.81 -11.68
CA ASN A 255 13.85 34.29 -10.66
C ASN A 255 14.93 33.36 -11.23
N LEU A 256 14.59 32.59 -12.26
CA LEU A 256 15.54 31.69 -12.94
C LEU A 256 16.59 32.47 -13.74
N LYS A 257 16.22 33.62 -14.29
CA LYS A 257 17.15 34.54 -14.94
C LYS A 257 18.06 35.25 -13.95
N LEU A 258 17.60 35.44 -12.72
CA LEU A 258 18.35 36.07 -11.63
C LEU A 258 19.21 35.08 -10.86
N ALA A 259 18.75 33.84 -10.71
CA ALA A 259 19.52 32.77 -10.13
C ALA A 259 20.44 32.21 -11.23
N SER A 260 21.75 32.17 -10.96
CA SER A 260 22.69 31.46 -11.82
C SER A 260 22.42 29.94 -11.75
N PHE A 261 21.33 29.50 -12.40
CA PHE A 261 20.99 28.08 -12.50
C PHE A 261 22.09 27.35 -13.28
N THR A 262 22.78 26.45 -12.60
CA THR A 262 23.89 25.67 -13.15
C THR A 262 23.50 24.20 -13.38
N GLY A 263 22.24 23.85 -13.13
CA GLY A 263 21.75 22.48 -13.21
C GLY A 263 21.39 22.01 -14.63
N GLY A 264 20.95 20.78 -14.73
CA GLY A 264 20.48 20.17 -15.97
C GLY A 264 18.97 20.28 -16.14
N THR A 265 18.53 20.12 -17.39
CA THR A 265 17.12 20.00 -17.75
C THR A 265 16.83 18.61 -18.31
N TYR A 266 15.67 18.05 -17.95
CA TYR A 266 15.24 16.72 -18.38
C TYR A 266 13.80 16.82 -18.86
N GLU A 267 13.48 16.13 -19.95
CA GLU A 267 12.11 15.99 -20.44
C GLU A 267 11.50 14.71 -19.92
N VAL A 268 10.29 14.81 -19.40
CA VAL A 268 9.53 13.65 -18.91
C VAL A 268 8.17 13.63 -19.58
N LYS A 269 7.90 12.54 -20.29
CA LYS A 269 6.64 12.34 -20.99
C LYS A 269 5.51 12.06 -19.99
N ARG A 270 4.39 12.76 -20.17
CA ARG A 270 3.15 12.59 -19.42
C ARG A 270 2.26 11.52 -20.06
N GLU A 271 1.24 11.06 -19.33
CA GLU A 271 0.22 10.15 -19.86
C GLU A 271 -0.56 10.74 -21.05
N ASP A 272 -0.76 12.08 -21.07
CA ASP A 272 -1.39 12.79 -22.17
C ASP A 272 -0.48 12.95 -23.41
N GLY A 273 0.73 12.38 -23.35
CA GLY A 273 1.71 12.39 -24.44
C GLY A 273 2.55 13.67 -24.52
N LEU A 274 2.26 14.68 -23.71
CA LEU A 274 3.02 15.92 -23.62
C LEU A 274 4.23 15.75 -22.71
N ASN A 275 5.21 16.66 -22.81
CA ASN A 275 6.41 16.61 -21.99
C ASN A 275 6.42 17.73 -20.94
N ASP A 276 6.72 17.36 -19.69
CA ASP A 276 7.18 18.31 -18.68
C ASP A 276 8.70 18.50 -18.81
N VAL A 277 9.19 19.69 -18.58
CA VAL A 277 10.62 19.97 -18.47
C VAL A 277 10.97 20.15 -17.00
N ILE A 278 11.87 19.33 -16.50
CA ILE A 278 12.31 19.34 -15.10
C ILE A 278 13.66 20.03 -15.01
N TYR A 279 13.77 20.96 -14.10
CA TYR A 279 15.00 21.68 -13.78
C TYR A 279 15.58 21.15 -12.48
N SER A 280 16.73 20.51 -12.56
CA SER A 280 17.41 19.86 -11.44
C SER A 280 18.82 20.39 -11.28
N GLU A 281 19.23 20.63 -10.04
CA GLU A 281 20.63 20.90 -9.71
C GLU A 281 21.36 19.59 -9.36
N PRO A 282 22.67 19.51 -9.63
CA PRO A 282 23.47 18.33 -9.28
C PRO A 282 23.34 17.96 -7.80
N GLY A 283 23.02 16.71 -7.51
CA GLY A 283 22.88 16.19 -6.15
C GLY A 283 21.62 16.59 -5.41
N GLN A 284 20.70 17.35 -6.03
CA GLN A 284 19.42 17.73 -5.47
C GLN A 284 18.26 17.09 -6.23
N ARG A 285 17.16 16.86 -5.54
CA ARG A 285 15.92 16.44 -6.20
C ARG A 285 15.37 17.62 -7.00
N PRO A 286 14.78 17.40 -8.20
CA PRO A 286 14.19 18.47 -8.97
C PRO A 286 13.07 19.14 -8.17
N LEU A 287 13.22 20.44 -8.00
CA LEU A 287 12.23 21.27 -7.32
C LEU A 287 11.28 21.94 -8.32
N TRP A 288 11.75 22.18 -9.55
CA TRP A 288 11.09 23.01 -10.53
C TRP A 288 10.64 22.19 -11.74
N VAL A 289 9.41 22.43 -12.18
CA VAL A 289 8.83 21.77 -13.34
C VAL A 289 8.17 22.82 -14.23
N ARG A 290 8.50 22.83 -15.50
CA ARG A 290 7.78 23.59 -16.53
C ARG A 290 6.82 22.69 -17.26
N GLU A 291 5.53 22.96 -17.10
CA GLU A 291 4.46 22.21 -17.78
C GLU A 291 4.42 22.56 -19.29
N PRO A 292 3.83 21.71 -20.15
CA PRO A 292 3.67 21.97 -21.58
C PRO A 292 2.94 23.28 -21.89
N THR A 293 2.07 23.72 -20.98
CA THR A 293 1.37 25.01 -21.06
C THR A 293 2.26 26.22 -20.80
N GLY A 294 3.53 26.01 -20.45
CA GLY A 294 4.47 27.04 -20.04
C GLY A 294 4.37 27.44 -18.57
N LYS A 295 3.42 26.88 -17.81
CA LYS A 295 3.30 27.13 -16.37
C LYS A 295 4.44 26.51 -15.60
N TRP A 296 4.90 27.25 -14.60
CA TRP A 296 5.90 26.78 -13.66
C TRP A 296 5.26 26.21 -12.41
N ARG A 297 5.83 25.10 -11.93
CA ARG A 297 5.47 24.47 -10.67
C ARG A 297 6.72 24.24 -9.82
N ILE A 298 6.52 24.27 -8.52
CA ILE A 298 7.53 23.88 -7.53
C ILE A 298 7.01 22.71 -6.72
N SER A 299 7.86 21.70 -6.52
CA SER A 299 7.53 20.57 -5.63
C SER A 299 7.91 20.89 -4.21
N LYS A 300 6.94 20.90 -3.31
CA LYS A 300 7.14 21.07 -1.87
C LYS A 300 6.73 19.83 -1.11
N TYR A 301 7.43 19.54 -0.03
CA TYR A 301 7.08 18.48 0.91
C TYR A 301 6.27 19.06 2.07
N TYR A 302 5.14 18.46 2.31
CA TYR A 302 4.31 18.72 3.47
C TYR A 302 4.35 17.50 4.38
N SER A 303 4.81 17.72 5.61
CA SER A 303 4.90 16.70 6.65
C SER A 303 4.44 17.30 7.98
N GLY A 304 4.06 16.45 8.89
CA GLY A 304 3.60 16.84 10.22
C GLY A 304 2.60 15.83 10.73
N GLU A 305 2.29 15.94 12.02
CA GLU A 305 1.40 15.01 12.68
C GLU A 305 -0.03 15.07 12.07
N GLU A 306 -0.55 16.25 11.79
CA GLU A 306 -1.89 16.44 11.24
C GLU A 306 -2.02 15.84 9.83
N ILE A 307 -0.97 16.02 9.00
CA ILE A 307 -0.93 15.46 7.65
C ILE A 307 -0.87 13.94 7.72
N SER A 308 -0.04 13.41 8.62
CA SER A 308 0.09 11.99 8.85
C SER A 308 -1.22 11.38 9.35
N ASN A 309 -1.84 11.99 10.36
CA ASN A 309 -3.14 11.56 10.91
C ASN A 309 -4.23 11.52 9.83
N TYR A 310 -4.28 12.54 8.98
CA TYR A 310 -5.22 12.60 7.88
C TYR A 310 -5.00 11.44 6.88
N ALA A 311 -3.75 11.24 6.44
CA ALA A 311 -3.43 10.17 5.50
C ALA A 311 -3.74 8.79 6.07
N HIS A 312 -3.41 8.56 7.34
CA HIS A 312 -3.70 7.30 8.03
C HIS A 312 -5.21 7.06 8.17
N ALA A 313 -6.00 8.08 8.48
CA ALA A 313 -7.46 7.95 8.55
C ALA A 313 -8.05 7.45 7.23
N PHE A 314 -7.54 7.95 6.10
CA PHE A 314 -7.94 7.45 4.79
C PHE A 314 -7.60 5.98 4.58
N TYR A 315 -6.34 5.59 4.81
CA TYR A 315 -5.91 4.19 4.60
C TYR A 315 -6.66 3.22 5.52
N THR A 316 -6.95 3.62 6.75
CA THR A 316 -7.74 2.84 7.70
C THR A 316 -9.17 2.65 7.20
N ARG A 317 -9.84 3.72 6.76
CA ARG A 317 -11.21 3.64 6.21
C ARG A 317 -11.28 2.74 4.98
N ILE A 318 -10.32 2.86 4.06
CA ILE A 318 -10.21 1.96 2.90
C ILE A 318 -10.00 0.52 3.33
N GLY A 319 -9.07 0.27 4.25
CA GLY A 319 -8.83 -1.09 4.76
C GLY A 319 -10.09 -1.71 5.36
N CYS A 320 -10.82 -0.99 6.22
CA CYS A 320 -12.08 -1.44 6.77
C CYS A 320 -13.10 -1.77 5.67
N ASN A 321 -13.26 -0.88 4.70
CA ASN A 321 -14.19 -1.11 3.60
C ASN A 321 -13.81 -2.35 2.78
N VAL A 322 -12.52 -2.56 2.47
CA VAL A 322 -12.06 -3.74 1.72
C VAL A 322 -12.43 -5.03 2.44
N PHE A 323 -12.11 -5.14 3.72
CA PHE A 323 -12.37 -6.36 4.48
C PHE A 323 -13.86 -6.60 4.71
N LEU A 324 -14.65 -5.56 4.97
CA LEU A 324 -16.10 -5.69 5.14
C LEU A 324 -16.79 -6.01 3.81
N TYR A 325 -16.35 -5.39 2.71
CA TYR A 325 -16.85 -5.73 1.38
C TYR A 325 -16.61 -7.21 1.05
N ALA A 326 -15.40 -7.71 1.33
CA ALA A 326 -15.04 -9.11 1.10
C ALA A 326 -15.89 -10.11 1.89
N LEU A 327 -16.45 -9.71 3.03
CA LEU A 327 -17.32 -10.56 3.86
C LEU A 327 -18.79 -10.53 3.42
N THR A 328 -19.21 -9.53 2.67
CA THR A 328 -20.63 -9.31 2.34
C THR A 328 -20.95 -9.58 0.87
N ASN A 329 -19.94 -9.79 0.03
CA ASN A 329 -20.04 -10.02 -1.41
C ASN A 329 -19.22 -11.22 -1.87
#